data_8fbcd3458781107ff99b4b1aa64f0199
#
_entry.id   8fbcd3458781107ff99b4b1aa64f0199
#
_cell.length_a   1.000
_cell.length_b   1.000
_cell.length_c   1.000
_cell.angle_alpha   90.00
_cell.angle_beta   90.00
_cell.angle_gamma   90.00
#
_symmetry.space_group_name_H-M   'P 1'
#
loop_
_entity.id
_entity.type
_entity.pdbx_description
1 polymer ?
#
loop_
_entity_poly.entity_id
_entity_poly.type
_entity_poly.pdbx_seq_one_letter_code
_entity_poly.pdbx_strand_id
1 'polypeptide(L)'
;KDREWYTGKLLKNIEVFSDLDLMKKYASNVVLYNKKDDFVLVKKKGFKRVVDYVDLILPIVHGTNVEDGTLQGYLEMIGIPYVGSNVFAAAIGQDKVFQKQIFSSSNIPVSDYIWFFDYEYKENEEEILKKIKKLGYPVMVKPARLGSSVGISKVKSEKDIKEALEEAIKYDEKILVEKVVENLIEVNCSVLGNYQSMEASELEEVMGVDEFLSYRDKYLGDGGKKTGGSSKGMASTNRILPARLDEKMTNEVKELSKKAFKVLNASGVVRIDYLIDKKTNKIYLNEVNTIPGSLSFYLWEAGGKPYKELLTEMISLGIKTYKRKKNK
;
A
#
# COMPACT_ATOMS: atom_id res chain seq x y z
N LYS A 1 15.57 3.28 9.29
CA LYS A 1 16.63 2.25 9.20
C LYS A 1 17.05 1.74 10.58
N ASP A 2 17.16 2.61 11.58
CA ASP A 2 17.73 2.28 12.90
C ASP A 2 16.69 1.68 13.88
N ARG A 3 15.44 1.51 13.46
CA ARG A 3 14.30 1.04 14.29
C ARG A 3 14.13 1.86 15.58
N GLU A 4 14.48 3.13 15.53
CA GLU A 4 14.35 4.06 16.64
C GLU A 4 13.15 4.96 16.49
N TRP A 5 12.54 5.30 17.63
CA TRP A 5 11.38 6.19 17.68
C TRP A 5 11.82 7.56 18.17
N TYR A 6 11.29 8.58 17.55
CA TYR A 6 11.56 9.96 17.88
C TYR A 6 10.26 10.73 18.07
N THR A 7 10.27 11.69 18.99
CA THR A 7 9.16 12.62 19.22
C THR A 7 9.70 14.04 19.41
N GLY A 8 8.86 15.03 19.14
CA GLY A 8 9.18 16.44 19.34
C GLY A 8 8.43 17.35 18.38
N LYS A 9 8.29 18.62 18.78
CA LYS A 9 7.57 19.63 17.99
C LYS A 9 8.20 19.85 16.60
N LEU A 10 9.51 19.65 16.49
CA LEU A 10 10.27 19.78 15.25
C LEU A 10 9.77 18.84 14.15
N LEU A 11 9.31 17.63 14.53
CA LEU A 11 8.83 16.62 13.58
C LEU A 11 7.50 16.97 12.88
N LYS A 12 6.90 18.11 13.24
CA LYS A 12 5.74 18.66 12.52
C LYS A 12 6.14 19.40 11.24
N ASN A 13 7.43 19.74 11.08
CA ASN A 13 7.95 20.37 9.87
C ASN A 13 8.57 19.32 8.95
N ILE A 14 8.03 19.17 7.74
CA ILE A 14 8.49 18.18 6.75
C ILE A 14 9.94 18.41 6.31
N GLU A 15 10.40 19.66 6.27
CA GLU A 15 11.75 20.02 5.84
C GLU A 15 12.84 19.40 6.72
N VAL A 16 12.53 19.11 7.99
CA VAL A 16 13.45 18.50 8.95
C VAL A 16 13.90 17.12 8.52
N PHE A 17 13.08 16.41 7.76
CA PHE A 17 13.39 15.07 7.28
C PHE A 17 14.39 15.05 6.10
N SER A 18 14.77 16.20 5.56
CA SER A 18 15.85 16.32 4.57
C SER A 18 17.24 16.09 5.18
N ASP A 19 17.39 16.34 6.50
CA ASP A 19 18.61 16.09 7.27
C ASP A 19 18.28 15.27 8.54
N LEU A 20 18.41 13.95 8.40
CA LEU A 20 18.07 13.02 9.47
C LEU A 20 19.01 13.12 10.69
N ASP A 21 20.26 13.53 10.52
CA ASP A 21 21.20 13.70 11.63
C ASP A 21 20.86 14.93 12.44
N LEU A 22 20.52 16.02 11.77
CA LEU A 22 20.00 17.22 12.43
C LEU A 22 18.70 16.93 13.16
N MET A 23 17.77 16.20 12.52
CA MET A 23 16.52 15.76 13.14
C MET A 23 16.77 14.96 14.40
N LYS A 24 17.65 13.94 14.36
CA LYS A 24 18.00 13.09 15.52
C LYS A 24 18.63 13.87 16.65
N LYS A 25 19.39 14.94 16.36
CA LYS A 25 20.04 15.81 17.35
C LYS A 25 19.01 16.57 18.20
N TYR A 26 17.92 17.02 17.61
CA TYR A 26 16.95 17.90 18.27
C TYR A 26 15.65 17.18 18.69
N ALA A 27 15.33 16.04 18.10
CA ALA A 27 14.21 15.20 18.53
C ALA A 27 14.57 14.34 19.75
N SER A 28 13.58 14.01 20.57
CA SER A 28 13.76 13.09 21.68
C SER A 28 13.67 11.65 21.20
N ASN A 29 14.74 10.87 21.40
CA ASN A 29 14.71 9.43 21.19
C ASN A 29 13.89 8.78 22.32
N VAL A 30 12.88 8.00 21.95
CA VAL A 30 11.89 7.45 22.89
C VAL A 30 11.64 5.97 22.64
N VAL A 31 11.03 5.34 23.63
CA VAL A 31 10.46 4.00 23.54
C VAL A 31 8.99 4.09 23.90
N LEU A 32 8.12 3.45 23.15
CA LEU A 32 6.74 3.24 23.52
C LEU A 32 6.67 2.11 24.55
N TYR A 33 6.04 2.39 25.67
CA TYR A 33 6.01 1.49 26.83
C TYR A 33 4.60 1.39 27.39
N ASN A 34 4.19 0.17 27.76
CA ASN A 34 2.97 -0.06 28.51
C ASN A 34 3.32 0.02 30.01
N LYS A 35 2.77 0.99 30.68
CA LYS A 35 2.94 1.21 32.12
C LYS A 35 1.61 0.97 32.84
N LYS A 36 1.33 -0.25 33.25
CA LYS A 36 0.07 -0.71 33.83
C LYS A 36 -1.09 -0.53 32.82
N ASP A 37 -1.90 0.51 32.97
CA ASP A 37 -3.04 0.81 32.09
C ASP A 37 -2.78 1.97 31.13
N ASP A 38 -1.62 2.62 31.22
CA ASP A 38 -1.22 3.75 30.40
C ASP A 38 -0.18 3.35 29.35
N PHE A 39 -0.29 3.90 28.16
CA PHE A 39 0.76 3.83 27.14
C PHE A 39 1.53 5.14 27.12
N VAL A 40 2.85 5.06 27.25
CA VAL A 40 3.70 6.22 27.42
C VAL A 40 4.91 6.20 26.51
N LEU A 41 5.32 7.38 26.04
CA LEU A 41 6.61 7.59 25.41
C LEU A 41 7.64 7.94 26.51
N VAL A 42 8.67 7.11 26.65
CA VAL A 42 9.72 7.27 27.65
C VAL A 42 11.03 7.57 26.97
N LYS A 43 11.80 8.53 27.48
CA LYS A 43 13.17 8.79 26.96
C LYS A 43 14.05 7.55 27.03
N LYS A 44 14.70 7.21 25.91
CA LYS A 44 15.60 6.06 25.81
C LYS A 44 16.95 6.31 26.48
N LYS A 45 17.44 7.57 26.47
CA LYS A 45 18.73 7.97 27.04
C LYS A 45 18.54 9.02 28.15
N GLY A 46 19.45 9.03 29.12
CA GLY A 46 19.41 9.92 30.26
C GLY A 46 18.41 9.48 31.32
N PHE A 47 17.91 10.41 32.12
CA PHE A 47 16.86 10.10 33.11
C PHE A 47 15.61 9.62 32.39
N LYS A 48 15.19 8.38 32.67
CA LYS A 48 13.98 7.76 32.12
C LYS A 48 12.77 8.51 32.64
N ARG A 49 12.27 9.47 31.88
CA ARG A 49 11.05 10.21 32.18
C ARG A 49 10.00 10.00 31.08
N VAL A 50 8.76 9.97 31.48
CA VAL A 50 7.62 10.04 30.58
C VAL A 50 7.69 11.37 29.83
N VAL A 51 7.64 11.30 28.51
CA VAL A 51 7.64 12.47 27.62
C VAL A 51 6.21 12.83 27.23
N ASP A 52 5.40 11.78 27.00
CA ASP A 52 4.00 11.95 26.58
C ASP A 52 3.20 10.67 26.84
N TYR A 53 1.87 10.81 26.88
CA TYR A 53 0.91 9.72 26.94
C TYR A 53 0.33 9.48 25.56
N VAL A 54 -0.01 8.23 25.26
CA VAL A 54 -0.52 7.83 23.94
C VAL A 54 -1.81 7.04 24.11
N ASP A 55 -2.92 7.58 23.66
CA ASP A 55 -4.22 6.92 23.74
C ASP A 55 -4.47 6.00 22.54
N LEU A 56 -3.92 6.34 21.37
CA LEU A 56 -4.12 5.64 20.11
C LEU A 56 -2.99 5.96 19.15
N ILE A 57 -2.61 4.99 18.32
CA ILE A 57 -1.66 5.18 17.21
C ILE A 57 -2.39 5.19 15.88
N LEU A 58 -2.12 6.20 15.06
CA LEU A 58 -2.55 6.29 13.68
C LEU A 58 -1.32 6.15 12.76
N PRO A 59 -1.04 4.96 12.23
CA PRO A 59 0.08 4.76 11.30
C PRO A 59 -0.20 5.47 9.97
N ILE A 60 0.65 6.45 9.61
CA ILE A 60 0.63 7.15 8.31
C ILE A 60 2.06 7.13 7.78
N VAL A 61 2.56 5.95 7.48
CA VAL A 61 3.93 5.70 7.03
C VAL A 61 3.90 4.59 5.99
N HIS A 62 4.78 4.66 5.01
CA HIS A 62 4.85 3.67 3.92
C HIS A 62 6.12 2.83 4.01
N GLY A 63 6.07 1.64 3.39
CA GLY A 63 7.20 0.76 3.17
C GLY A 63 7.40 -0.32 4.23
N THR A 64 8.56 -0.94 4.14
CA THR A 64 8.97 -2.08 4.98
C THR A 64 8.94 -1.73 6.47
N ASN A 65 8.56 -2.69 7.30
CA ASN A 65 8.32 -2.63 8.74
C ASN A 65 7.04 -1.86 9.16
N VAL A 66 6.27 -1.35 8.22
CA VAL A 66 4.99 -0.67 8.52
C VAL A 66 3.83 -1.29 7.75
N GLU A 67 3.92 -1.39 6.42
CA GLU A 67 2.86 -1.94 5.59
C GLU A 67 2.84 -3.47 5.56
N ASP A 68 3.90 -4.12 6.04
CA ASP A 68 4.11 -5.57 6.08
C ASP A 68 3.62 -6.27 7.37
N GLY A 69 2.92 -5.55 8.24
CA GLY A 69 2.40 -6.09 9.50
C GLY A 69 3.37 -6.04 10.67
N THR A 70 4.64 -5.70 10.47
CA THR A 70 5.66 -5.66 11.53
C THR A 70 5.32 -4.63 12.61
N LEU A 71 4.95 -3.41 12.22
CA LEU A 71 4.50 -2.39 13.16
C LEU A 71 3.23 -2.81 13.90
N GLN A 72 2.25 -3.34 13.18
CA GLN A 72 1.00 -3.81 13.76
C GLN A 72 1.24 -4.93 14.79
N GLY A 73 2.16 -5.86 14.49
CA GLY A 73 2.58 -6.92 15.43
C GLY A 73 3.19 -6.34 16.71
N TYR A 74 4.05 -5.34 16.59
CA TYR A 74 4.62 -4.65 17.74
C TYR A 74 3.54 -3.94 18.58
N LEU A 75 2.58 -3.28 17.94
CA LEU A 75 1.49 -2.59 18.63
C LEU A 75 0.53 -3.57 19.33
N GLU A 76 0.24 -4.72 18.70
CA GLU A 76 -0.54 -5.80 19.30
C GLU A 76 0.15 -6.38 20.54
N MET A 77 1.46 -6.62 20.48
CA MET A 77 2.22 -7.15 21.61
C MET A 77 2.27 -6.19 22.81
N ILE A 78 2.35 -4.88 22.56
CA ILE A 78 2.27 -3.85 23.61
C ILE A 78 0.84 -3.74 24.14
N GLY A 79 -0.16 -4.06 23.33
CA GLY A 79 -1.57 -3.95 23.66
C GLY A 79 -2.14 -2.53 23.47
N ILE A 80 -1.51 -1.67 22.67
CA ILE A 80 -1.99 -0.31 22.42
C ILE A 80 -3.05 -0.28 21.30
N PRO A 81 -4.12 0.55 21.42
CA PRO A 81 -5.05 0.75 20.33
C PRO A 81 -4.37 1.42 19.13
N TYR A 82 -4.70 0.96 17.93
CA TYR A 82 -4.23 1.58 16.69
C TYR A 82 -5.30 1.57 15.60
N VAL A 83 -5.13 2.45 14.64
CA VAL A 83 -6.01 2.60 13.47
C VAL A 83 -5.46 1.81 12.30
N GLY A 84 -6.35 1.25 11.49
CA GLY A 84 -6.00 0.59 10.24
C GLY A 84 -6.09 -0.93 10.31
N SER A 85 -5.53 -1.56 9.30
CA SER A 85 -5.56 -3.01 9.12
C SER A 85 -4.72 -3.74 10.17
N ASN A 86 -5.14 -4.95 10.54
CA ASN A 86 -4.42 -5.80 11.47
C ASN A 86 -3.17 -6.44 10.85
N VAL A 87 -2.40 -7.19 11.64
CA VAL A 87 -1.16 -7.86 11.22
C VAL A 87 -1.36 -8.69 9.94
N PHE A 88 -2.41 -9.52 9.91
CA PHE A 88 -2.65 -10.42 8.77
C PHE A 88 -3.00 -9.65 7.50
N ALA A 89 -3.92 -8.69 7.59
CA ALA A 89 -4.31 -7.89 6.45
C ALA A 89 -3.15 -7.04 5.91
N ALA A 90 -2.30 -6.50 6.79
CA ALA A 90 -1.11 -5.75 6.40
C ALA A 90 -0.08 -6.67 5.72
N ALA A 91 0.25 -7.82 6.30
CA ALA A 91 1.23 -8.75 5.73
C ALA A 91 0.81 -9.31 4.37
N ILE A 92 -0.47 -9.68 4.23
CA ILE A 92 -1.02 -10.15 2.95
C ILE A 92 -1.08 -8.98 1.95
N GLY A 93 -1.46 -7.78 2.41
CA GLY A 93 -1.51 -6.57 1.59
C GLY A 93 -0.15 -6.15 1.03
N GLN A 94 0.95 -6.56 1.63
CA GLN A 94 2.29 -6.30 1.12
C GLN A 94 2.75 -7.30 0.07
N ASP A 95 2.28 -8.56 0.10
CA ASP A 95 2.70 -9.62 -0.83
C ASP A 95 1.70 -9.80 -1.98
N LYS A 96 2.05 -9.31 -3.19
CA LYS A 96 1.20 -9.37 -4.37
C LYS A 96 0.80 -10.79 -4.78
N VAL A 97 1.64 -11.78 -4.49
CA VAL A 97 1.33 -13.19 -4.78
C VAL A 97 0.25 -13.69 -3.83
N PHE A 98 0.39 -13.44 -2.53
CA PHE A 98 -0.63 -13.82 -1.56
C PHE A 98 -1.95 -13.10 -1.82
N GLN A 99 -1.92 -11.82 -2.19
CA GLN A 99 -3.11 -11.10 -2.62
C GLN A 99 -3.83 -11.84 -3.76
N LYS A 100 -3.09 -12.14 -4.86
CA LYS A 100 -3.68 -12.83 -6.03
C LYS A 100 -4.23 -14.21 -5.68
N GLN A 101 -3.52 -14.99 -4.87
CA GLN A 101 -3.98 -16.33 -4.44
C GLN A 101 -5.29 -16.24 -3.65
N ILE A 102 -5.37 -15.34 -2.67
CA ILE A 102 -6.55 -15.14 -1.83
C ILE A 102 -7.72 -14.60 -2.66
N PHE A 103 -7.48 -13.63 -3.53
CA PHE A 103 -8.53 -13.05 -4.36
C PHE A 103 -9.08 -14.06 -5.37
N SER A 104 -8.21 -14.81 -6.04
CA SER A 104 -8.63 -15.88 -6.96
C SER A 104 -9.48 -16.93 -6.25
N SER A 105 -9.06 -17.40 -5.08
CA SER A 105 -9.81 -18.38 -4.29
C SER A 105 -11.17 -17.86 -3.79
N SER A 106 -11.31 -16.54 -3.74
CA SER A 106 -12.53 -15.84 -3.34
C SER A 106 -13.40 -15.40 -4.53
N ASN A 107 -13.11 -15.86 -5.76
CA ASN A 107 -13.80 -15.43 -6.98
C ASN A 107 -13.77 -13.89 -7.16
N ILE A 108 -12.61 -13.26 -6.93
CA ILE A 108 -12.30 -11.90 -7.30
C ILE A 108 -11.33 -11.98 -8.47
N PRO A 109 -11.65 -11.40 -9.64
CA PRO A 109 -10.81 -11.52 -10.81
C PRO A 109 -9.45 -10.85 -10.62
N VAL A 110 -8.38 -11.55 -11.00
CA VAL A 110 -7.01 -11.04 -11.08
C VAL A 110 -6.44 -11.41 -12.45
N SER A 111 -5.42 -10.68 -12.93
CA SER A 111 -4.72 -11.04 -14.16
C SER A 111 -4.04 -12.41 -14.02
N ASP A 112 -3.93 -13.16 -15.11
CA ASP A 112 -3.18 -14.42 -15.14
C ASP A 112 -1.73 -14.18 -14.74
N TYR A 113 -1.16 -15.08 -13.95
CA TYR A 113 0.17 -14.91 -13.40
C TYR A 113 0.87 -16.24 -13.11
N ILE A 114 2.18 -16.17 -12.99
CA ILE A 114 3.03 -17.17 -12.35
C ILE A 114 3.90 -16.47 -11.32
N TRP A 115 4.40 -17.25 -10.37
CA TRP A 115 5.36 -16.77 -9.39
C TRP A 115 6.36 -17.88 -9.04
N PHE A 116 7.53 -17.49 -8.57
CA PHE A 116 8.59 -18.38 -8.16
C PHE A 116 9.57 -17.65 -7.24
N PHE A 117 10.40 -18.42 -6.54
CA PHE A 117 11.52 -17.86 -5.80
C PHE A 117 12.78 -17.78 -6.70
N ASP A 118 13.69 -16.88 -6.36
CA ASP A 118 14.92 -16.65 -7.12
C ASP A 118 15.80 -17.90 -7.26
N TYR A 119 15.83 -18.77 -6.25
CA TYR A 119 16.57 -20.03 -6.31
C TYR A 119 15.94 -21.01 -7.33
N GLU A 120 14.60 -21.07 -7.44
CA GLU A 120 13.92 -21.91 -8.42
C GLU A 120 14.27 -21.50 -9.87
N TYR A 121 14.38 -20.19 -10.10
CA TYR A 121 14.83 -19.67 -11.38
C TYR A 121 16.28 -20.06 -11.67
N LYS A 122 17.18 -19.98 -10.69
CA LYS A 122 18.60 -20.37 -10.84
C LYS A 122 18.78 -21.87 -11.12
N GLU A 123 17.96 -22.72 -10.50
CA GLU A 123 18.03 -24.17 -10.66
C GLU A 123 17.29 -24.68 -11.90
N ASN A 124 16.19 -24.03 -12.32
CA ASN A 124 15.29 -24.53 -13.37
C ASN A 124 14.89 -23.41 -14.35
N GLU A 125 15.86 -22.64 -14.83
CA GLU A 125 15.63 -21.48 -15.69
C GLU A 125 14.75 -21.81 -16.90
N GLU A 126 15.04 -22.90 -17.62
CA GLU A 126 14.30 -23.31 -18.83
C GLU A 126 12.81 -23.57 -18.54
N GLU A 127 12.52 -24.22 -17.43
CA GLU A 127 11.14 -24.50 -17.04
C GLU A 127 10.38 -23.22 -16.71
N ILE A 128 11.01 -22.30 -15.98
CA ILE A 128 10.41 -21.00 -15.65
C ILE A 128 10.14 -20.19 -16.92
N LEU A 129 11.13 -20.10 -17.82
CA LEU A 129 10.96 -19.40 -19.09
C LEU A 129 9.85 -20.02 -19.95
N LYS A 130 9.72 -21.36 -19.96
CA LYS A 130 8.63 -22.05 -20.64
C LYS A 130 7.26 -21.71 -20.04
N LYS A 131 7.15 -21.61 -18.71
CA LYS A 131 5.92 -21.17 -18.01
C LYS A 131 5.56 -19.71 -18.39
N ILE A 132 6.54 -18.82 -18.42
CA ILE A 132 6.34 -17.41 -18.85
C ILE A 132 5.89 -17.35 -20.31
N LYS A 133 6.52 -18.11 -21.20
CA LYS A 133 6.14 -18.19 -22.61
C LYS A 133 4.71 -18.69 -22.80
N LYS A 134 4.26 -19.64 -21.97
CA LYS A 134 2.88 -20.14 -21.95
C LYS A 134 1.90 -19.09 -21.46
N LEU A 135 2.28 -18.23 -20.50
CA LEU A 135 1.47 -17.09 -20.06
C LEU A 135 1.25 -16.09 -21.21
N GLY A 136 2.24 -15.97 -22.11
CA GLY A 136 2.20 -15.14 -23.30
C GLY A 136 2.56 -13.67 -23.04
N TYR A 137 3.31 -13.09 -23.97
CA TYR A 137 3.71 -11.68 -23.93
C TYR A 137 2.60 -10.74 -24.42
N PRO A 138 2.59 -9.46 -24.00
CA PRO A 138 3.49 -8.84 -23.02
C PRO A 138 3.19 -9.25 -21.58
N VAL A 139 4.23 -9.23 -20.73
CA VAL A 139 4.12 -9.53 -19.29
C VAL A 139 4.73 -8.41 -18.43
N MET A 140 4.28 -8.31 -17.19
CA MET A 140 4.90 -7.50 -16.14
C MET A 140 5.70 -8.40 -15.22
N VAL A 141 6.96 -8.09 -15.01
CA VAL A 141 7.84 -8.72 -14.02
C VAL A 141 7.92 -7.81 -12.81
N LYS A 142 7.65 -8.34 -11.61
CA LYS A 142 7.57 -7.55 -10.37
C LYS A 142 8.21 -8.29 -9.20
N PRO A 143 9.00 -7.61 -8.35
CA PRO A 143 9.24 -8.07 -6.99
C PRO A 143 7.89 -8.19 -6.25
N ALA A 144 7.66 -9.30 -5.55
CA ALA A 144 6.33 -9.58 -4.98
C ALA A 144 5.96 -8.64 -3.81
N ARG A 145 6.96 -8.21 -3.01
CA ARG A 145 6.76 -7.52 -1.73
C ARG A 145 7.19 -6.06 -1.72
N LEU A 146 7.43 -5.47 -2.88
CA LEU A 146 7.82 -4.05 -2.98
C LEU A 146 6.70 -3.20 -3.58
N GLY A 147 6.62 -1.95 -3.10
CA GLY A 147 5.76 -0.91 -3.62
C GLY A 147 6.48 0.08 -4.54
N SER A 148 5.77 1.15 -4.94
CA SER A 148 6.34 2.31 -5.66
C SER A 148 7.02 1.98 -7.00
N SER A 149 6.62 0.91 -7.66
CA SER A 149 7.17 0.46 -8.96
C SER A 149 8.67 0.14 -8.98
N VAL A 150 9.29 -0.12 -7.81
CA VAL A 150 10.71 -0.51 -7.74
C VAL A 150 10.89 -1.91 -8.32
N GLY A 151 11.86 -2.08 -9.24
CA GLY A 151 12.18 -3.35 -9.86
C GLY A 151 11.10 -3.93 -10.79
N ILE A 152 10.10 -3.12 -11.19
CA ILE A 152 9.04 -3.56 -12.09
C ILE A 152 9.44 -3.28 -13.55
N SER A 153 9.25 -4.28 -14.42
CA SER A 153 9.55 -4.19 -15.85
C SER A 153 8.40 -4.72 -16.69
N LYS A 154 8.04 -3.98 -17.75
CA LYS A 154 7.13 -4.46 -18.80
C LYS A 154 7.94 -5.10 -19.92
N VAL A 155 7.74 -6.39 -20.15
CA VAL A 155 8.47 -7.19 -21.12
C VAL A 155 7.56 -7.51 -22.30
N LYS A 156 7.94 -7.04 -23.49
CA LYS A 156 7.12 -7.19 -24.70
C LYS A 156 7.43 -8.49 -25.46
N SER A 157 8.60 -9.06 -25.25
CA SER A 157 9.06 -10.25 -25.98
C SER A 157 9.99 -11.12 -25.16
N GLU A 158 10.19 -12.37 -25.61
CA GLU A 158 11.09 -13.34 -24.97
C GLU A 158 12.54 -12.87 -24.85
N LYS A 159 12.97 -11.92 -25.68
CA LYS A 159 14.36 -11.44 -25.71
C LYS A 159 14.78 -10.71 -24.43
N ASP A 160 13.84 -9.96 -23.86
CA ASP A 160 14.13 -9.04 -22.74
C ASP A 160 13.80 -9.65 -21.37
N ILE A 161 13.26 -10.89 -21.36
CA ILE A 161 12.71 -11.45 -20.11
C ILE A 161 13.78 -11.75 -19.07
N LYS A 162 14.96 -12.26 -19.48
CA LYS A 162 16.02 -12.59 -18.54
C LYS A 162 16.53 -11.36 -17.79
N GLU A 163 16.79 -10.27 -18.52
CA GLU A 163 17.22 -9.01 -17.92
C GLU A 163 16.20 -8.48 -16.90
N ALA A 164 14.91 -8.55 -17.23
CA ALA A 164 13.83 -8.12 -16.34
C ALA A 164 13.74 -9.00 -15.08
N LEU A 165 13.96 -10.31 -15.19
CA LEU A 165 13.98 -11.23 -14.05
C LEU A 165 15.19 -10.96 -13.16
N GLU A 166 16.38 -10.81 -13.73
CA GLU A 166 17.61 -10.50 -13.00
C GLU A 166 17.51 -9.15 -12.27
N GLU A 167 16.86 -8.16 -12.89
CA GLU A 167 16.62 -6.87 -12.22
C GLU A 167 15.66 -7.02 -11.03
N ALA A 168 14.54 -7.74 -11.20
CA ALA A 168 13.57 -7.94 -10.13
C ALA A 168 14.15 -8.73 -8.93
N ILE A 169 14.97 -9.73 -9.19
CA ILE A 169 15.66 -10.58 -8.19
C ILE A 169 16.60 -9.75 -7.28
N LYS A 170 17.16 -8.64 -7.76
CA LYS A 170 17.98 -7.76 -6.92
C LYS A 170 17.21 -7.15 -5.74
N TYR A 171 15.89 -7.10 -5.85
CA TYR A 171 15.01 -6.42 -4.88
C TYR A 171 14.20 -7.36 -4.00
N ASP A 172 13.84 -8.55 -4.50
CA ASP A 172 13.06 -9.53 -3.75
C ASP A 172 13.41 -10.94 -4.21
N GLU A 173 13.45 -11.88 -3.28
CA GLU A 173 13.63 -13.30 -3.57
C GLU A 173 12.38 -13.94 -4.23
N LYS A 174 11.20 -13.31 -4.08
CA LYS A 174 9.91 -13.78 -4.61
C LYS A 174 9.49 -12.92 -5.79
N ILE A 175 9.37 -13.54 -6.95
CA ILE A 175 9.10 -12.86 -8.21
C ILE A 175 7.70 -13.21 -8.70
N LEU A 176 6.96 -12.19 -9.11
CA LEU A 176 5.67 -12.28 -9.77
C LEU A 176 5.83 -11.91 -11.25
N VAL A 177 5.34 -12.76 -12.14
CA VAL A 177 5.20 -12.45 -13.57
C VAL A 177 3.72 -12.55 -13.93
N GLU A 178 3.14 -11.47 -14.43
CA GLU A 178 1.72 -11.41 -14.75
C GLU A 178 1.46 -10.94 -16.17
N LYS A 179 0.36 -11.40 -16.73
CA LYS A 179 -0.11 -10.96 -18.05
C LYS A 179 -0.47 -9.48 -18.02
N VAL A 180 0.01 -8.73 -19.00
CA VAL A 180 -0.37 -7.32 -19.14
C VAL A 180 -1.83 -7.23 -19.59
N VAL A 181 -2.60 -6.38 -18.94
CA VAL A 181 -3.93 -5.99 -19.41
C VAL A 181 -3.75 -4.96 -20.51
N GLU A 182 -4.20 -5.30 -21.73
CA GLU A 182 -4.17 -4.41 -22.88
C GLU A 182 -5.38 -3.45 -22.85
N ASN A 183 -5.30 -2.34 -23.61
CA ASN A 183 -6.36 -1.32 -23.66
C ASN A 183 -6.81 -0.85 -22.27
N LEU A 184 -5.85 -0.61 -21.42
CA LEU A 184 -5.97 -0.38 -20.00
C LEU A 184 -6.75 0.90 -19.65
N ILE A 185 -7.69 0.78 -18.70
CA ILE A 185 -8.09 1.85 -17.78
C ILE A 185 -7.61 1.42 -16.39
N GLU A 186 -6.86 2.27 -15.71
CA GLU A 186 -6.52 2.08 -14.31
C GLU A 186 -7.52 2.85 -13.44
N VAL A 187 -8.14 2.15 -12.48
CA VAL A 187 -9.16 2.72 -11.60
C VAL A 187 -8.85 2.39 -10.16
N ASN A 188 -8.97 3.37 -9.29
CA ASN A 188 -8.76 3.19 -7.86
C ASN A 188 -10.06 3.41 -7.09
N CYS A 189 -10.31 2.57 -6.10
CA CYS A 189 -11.42 2.66 -5.16
C CYS A 189 -10.90 2.56 -3.73
N SER A 190 -11.36 3.44 -2.85
CA SER A 190 -11.05 3.33 -1.43
C SER A 190 -12.22 2.69 -0.67
N VAL A 191 -11.92 1.90 0.36
CA VAL A 191 -12.91 1.31 1.27
C VAL A 191 -12.59 1.72 2.69
N LEU A 192 -13.60 2.20 3.40
CA LEU A 192 -13.54 2.56 4.83
C LEU A 192 -14.45 1.62 5.62
N GLY A 193 -13.98 1.13 6.75
CA GLY A 193 -14.80 0.33 7.64
C GLY A 193 -14.07 -0.80 8.35
N ASN A 194 -14.78 -1.88 8.57
CA ASN A 194 -14.30 -3.16 9.10
C ASN A 194 -15.16 -4.30 8.55
N TYR A 195 -14.92 -5.54 9.00
CA TYR A 195 -15.67 -6.72 8.53
C TYR A 195 -17.19 -6.68 8.80
N GLN A 196 -17.67 -5.83 9.70
CA GLN A 196 -19.10 -5.71 10.05
C GLN A 196 -19.82 -4.68 9.17
N SER A 197 -19.16 -3.56 8.90
CA SER A 197 -19.71 -2.47 8.10
C SER A 197 -18.59 -1.81 7.32
N MET A 198 -18.82 -1.56 6.04
CA MET A 198 -17.87 -0.92 5.15
C MET A 198 -18.58 -0.16 4.05
N GLU A 199 -17.98 0.90 3.59
CA GLU A 199 -18.43 1.69 2.46
C GLU A 199 -17.30 1.89 1.45
N ALA A 200 -17.67 2.08 0.19
CA ALA A 200 -16.72 2.37 -0.90
C ALA A 200 -16.81 3.86 -1.26
N SER A 201 -15.67 4.46 -1.56
CA SER A 201 -15.56 5.84 -2.02
C SER A 201 -16.07 6.05 -3.44
N GLU A 202 -15.97 7.29 -3.94
CA GLU A 202 -15.95 7.51 -5.39
C GLU A 202 -14.72 6.86 -6.02
N LEU A 203 -14.81 6.58 -7.34
CA LEU A 203 -13.74 5.98 -8.11
C LEU A 203 -12.94 7.05 -8.85
N GLU A 204 -11.61 6.92 -8.85
CA GLU A 204 -10.77 7.71 -9.75
C GLU A 204 -10.28 6.88 -10.93
N GLU A 205 -10.18 7.50 -12.10
CA GLU A 205 -9.47 7.01 -13.25
C GLU A 205 -8.11 7.67 -13.31
N VAL A 206 -7.03 6.88 -13.34
CA VAL A 206 -5.65 7.36 -13.42
C VAL A 206 -5.29 7.62 -14.88
N MET A 207 -4.84 8.84 -15.20
CA MET A 207 -4.48 9.24 -16.56
C MET A 207 -2.97 9.10 -16.81
N GLY A 208 -2.61 8.82 -18.07
CA GLY A 208 -1.19 8.77 -18.48
C GLY A 208 -0.50 7.43 -18.25
N VAL A 209 -1.26 6.34 -18.12
CA VAL A 209 -0.74 4.98 -17.89
C VAL A 209 -0.17 4.33 -19.16
N ASP A 210 -0.25 4.99 -20.32
CA ASP A 210 0.24 4.46 -21.61
C ASP A 210 1.76 4.32 -21.66
N GLU A 211 2.51 5.08 -20.84
CA GLU A 211 3.93 4.87 -20.61
C GLU A 211 4.13 4.52 -19.13
N PHE A 212 4.62 3.32 -18.89
CA PHE A 212 4.99 2.86 -17.55
C PHE A 212 6.14 3.73 -17.04
N LEU A 213 5.81 4.79 -16.29
CA LEU A 213 6.81 5.63 -15.65
C LEU A 213 7.56 4.79 -14.61
N SER A 214 8.85 4.59 -14.84
CA SER A 214 9.72 3.92 -13.89
C SER A 214 9.73 4.69 -12.55
N TYR A 215 10.14 4.04 -11.46
CA TYR A 215 10.37 4.73 -10.17
C TYR A 215 11.27 5.96 -10.34
N ARG A 216 12.24 5.85 -11.25
CA ARG A 216 13.17 6.93 -11.59
C ARG A 216 12.44 8.14 -12.18
N ASP A 217 11.48 7.90 -13.06
CA ASP A 217 10.67 8.96 -13.68
C ASP A 217 9.65 9.56 -12.70
N LYS A 218 9.10 8.72 -11.80
CA LYS A 218 8.12 9.17 -10.78
C LYS A 218 8.74 10.02 -9.67
N TYR A 219 9.98 9.73 -9.25
CA TYR A 219 10.59 10.31 -8.04
C TYR A 219 11.94 10.97 -8.25
N LEU A 220 12.70 10.62 -9.27
CA LEU A 220 14.07 11.11 -9.49
C LEU A 220 14.20 12.03 -10.69
N GLY A 221 13.15 12.28 -11.48
CA GLY A 221 13.07 13.15 -12.65
C GLY A 221 14.41 13.67 -13.16
N ASP A 222 14.70 13.51 -14.44
CA ASP A 222 15.97 13.87 -15.03
C ASP A 222 16.41 15.30 -14.62
N GLY A 223 17.67 15.46 -14.21
CA GLY A 223 18.26 16.62 -13.54
C GLY A 223 18.09 17.98 -14.23
N GLY A 224 16.89 18.48 -14.29
CA GLY A 224 16.52 19.75 -14.90
C GLY A 224 15.62 20.61 -14.02
N LYS A 225 16.24 21.54 -13.27
CA LYS A 225 15.65 22.68 -12.57
C LYS A 225 14.63 22.36 -11.46
N LYS A 226 15.10 22.41 -10.22
CA LYS A 226 14.30 22.72 -9.04
C LYS A 226 13.58 24.06 -9.25
N THR A 227 12.34 24.02 -9.73
CA THR A 227 11.41 25.10 -9.48
C THR A 227 10.78 24.83 -8.13
N GLY A 228 11.10 25.67 -7.15
CA GLY A 228 10.50 25.64 -5.82
C GLY A 228 8.98 25.79 -5.93
N GLY A 229 8.30 24.70 -5.66
CA GLY A 229 6.86 24.63 -5.56
C GLY A 229 6.52 23.49 -4.61
N SER A 230 5.75 23.80 -3.58
CA SER A 230 5.21 22.93 -2.55
C SER A 230 5.03 21.49 -3.03
N SER A 231 5.47 20.53 -2.22
CA SER A 231 5.31 19.10 -2.42
C SER A 231 3.90 18.78 -2.94
N LYS A 232 3.79 18.62 -4.25
CA LYS A 232 2.57 18.09 -4.87
C LYS A 232 2.59 16.59 -4.61
N GLY A 233 2.05 16.18 -3.46
CA GLY A 233 1.77 14.78 -3.17
C GLY A 233 0.86 14.18 -4.25
N MET A 234 0.38 12.97 -4.06
CA MET A 234 -0.50 12.25 -5.00
C MET A 234 -1.69 13.07 -5.55
N ALA A 235 -2.00 14.23 -4.94
CA ALA A 235 -2.96 15.21 -5.43
C ALA A 235 -2.60 15.87 -6.79
N SER A 236 -1.38 15.66 -7.31
CA SER A 236 -0.91 16.28 -8.56
C SER A 236 -0.87 15.33 -9.76
N THR A 237 -1.24 14.06 -9.61
CA THR A 237 -1.35 13.14 -10.75
C THR A 237 -2.56 13.52 -11.61
N ASN A 238 -2.40 13.44 -12.94
CA ASN A 238 -3.53 13.59 -13.86
C ASN A 238 -4.54 12.47 -13.57
N ARG A 239 -5.71 12.84 -13.07
CA ARG A 239 -6.80 11.92 -12.71
C ARG A 239 -8.14 12.48 -13.13
N ILE A 240 -9.09 11.61 -13.34
CA ILE A 240 -10.50 11.98 -13.55
C ILE A 240 -11.28 11.41 -12.37
N LEU A 241 -11.99 12.29 -11.68
CA LEU A 241 -12.77 11.97 -10.50
C LEU A 241 -14.13 12.69 -10.56
N PRO A 242 -15.23 11.96 -10.60
CA PRO A 242 -15.35 10.51 -10.66
C PRO A 242 -14.81 9.91 -11.98
N ALA A 243 -14.44 8.62 -11.96
CA ALA A 243 -13.97 7.88 -13.13
C ALA A 243 -15.03 7.82 -14.24
N ARG A 244 -14.60 7.81 -15.51
CA ARG A 244 -15.47 7.74 -16.68
C ARG A 244 -15.94 6.31 -16.96
N LEU A 245 -16.59 5.69 -16.00
CA LEU A 245 -17.21 4.37 -16.10
C LEU A 245 -18.74 4.51 -16.13
N ASP A 246 -19.40 3.56 -16.76
CA ASP A 246 -20.87 3.46 -16.64
C ASP A 246 -21.26 3.04 -15.20
N GLU A 247 -22.53 3.21 -14.87
CA GLU A 247 -23.05 2.92 -13.52
C GLU A 247 -22.89 1.45 -13.14
N LYS A 248 -23.08 0.53 -14.09
CA LYS A 248 -22.94 -0.91 -13.86
C LYS A 248 -21.50 -1.26 -13.46
N MET A 249 -20.52 -0.78 -14.23
CA MET A 249 -19.11 -1.03 -13.97
C MET A 249 -18.63 -0.35 -12.68
N THR A 250 -19.09 0.87 -12.42
CA THR A 250 -18.85 1.60 -11.17
C THR A 250 -19.31 0.79 -9.97
N ASN A 251 -20.53 0.28 -10.00
CA ASN A 251 -21.10 -0.54 -8.94
C ASN A 251 -20.35 -1.88 -8.80
N GLU A 252 -19.96 -2.51 -9.90
CA GLU A 252 -19.18 -3.76 -9.88
C GLU A 252 -17.82 -3.56 -9.19
N VAL A 253 -17.09 -2.50 -9.53
CA VAL A 253 -15.81 -2.15 -8.87
C VAL A 253 -16.02 -1.89 -7.38
N LYS A 254 -17.05 -1.12 -6.98
CA LYS A 254 -17.36 -0.84 -5.57
C LYS A 254 -17.68 -2.13 -4.80
N GLU A 255 -18.45 -3.06 -5.37
CA GLU A 255 -18.77 -4.34 -4.72
C GLU A 255 -17.54 -5.28 -4.64
N LEU A 256 -16.74 -5.37 -5.72
CA LEU A 256 -15.48 -6.11 -5.68
C LEU A 256 -14.53 -5.55 -4.62
N SER A 257 -14.48 -4.23 -4.46
CA SER A 257 -13.66 -3.55 -3.44
C SER A 257 -14.10 -3.90 -2.02
N LYS A 258 -15.39 -3.86 -1.74
CA LYS A 258 -15.94 -4.29 -0.44
C LYS A 258 -15.68 -5.78 -0.19
N LYS A 259 -15.80 -6.62 -1.21
CA LYS A 259 -15.51 -8.05 -1.12
C LYS A 259 -14.01 -8.29 -0.81
N ALA A 260 -13.09 -7.63 -1.51
CA ALA A 260 -11.66 -7.74 -1.28
C ALA A 260 -11.27 -7.27 0.13
N PHE A 261 -11.80 -6.13 0.56
CA PHE A 261 -11.62 -5.59 1.90
C PHE A 261 -12.07 -6.59 2.99
N LYS A 262 -13.23 -7.21 2.80
CA LYS A 262 -13.77 -8.21 3.72
C LYS A 262 -12.93 -9.49 3.75
N VAL A 263 -12.51 -9.98 2.60
CA VAL A 263 -11.69 -11.21 2.47
C VAL A 263 -10.35 -11.07 3.17
N LEU A 264 -9.72 -9.90 3.06
CA LEU A 264 -8.47 -9.58 3.78
C LEU A 264 -8.70 -9.34 5.28
N ASN A 265 -9.94 -9.24 5.74
CA ASN A 265 -10.26 -8.77 7.08
C ASN A 265 -9.58 -7.42 7.39
N ALA A 266 -9.60 -6.52 6.42
CA ALA A 266 -9.03 -5.20 6.53
C ALA A 266 -9.85 -4.30 7.48
N SER A 267 -9.28 -3.20 7.91
CA SER A 267 -9.93 -2.22 8.78
C SER A 267 -9.35 -0.82 8.56
N GLY A 268 -10.14 0.21 8.84
CA GLY A 268 -9.80 1.61 8.57
C GLY A 268 -9.98 1.93 7.10
N VAL A 269 -9.06 2.66 6.51
CA VAL A 269 -9.04 3.02 5.09
C VAL A 269 -8.06 2.15 4.34
N VAL A 270 -8.49 1.61 3.20
CA VAL A 270 -7.68 0.82 2.25
C VAL A 270 -7.98 1.32 0.85
N ARG A 271 -6.99 1.40 -0.05
CA ARG A 271 -7.20 1.66 -1.48
C ARG A 271 -6.96 0.39 -2.27
N ILE A 272 -7.82 0.13 -3.22
CA ILE A 272 -7.78 -1.04 -4.08
C ILE A 272 -7.69 -0.54 -5.51
N ASP A 273 -6.66 -1.00 -6.21
CA ASP A 273 -6.31 -0.55 -7.54
C ASP A 273 -6.71 -1.63 -8.56
N TYR A 274 -7.40 -1.23 -9.61
CA TYR A 274 -7.97 -2.10 -10.64
C TYR A 274 -7.41 -1.81 -12.02
N LEU A 275 -7.28 -2.86 -12.82
CA LEU A 275 -6.97 -2.80 -14.25
C LEU A 275 -8.23 -3.24 -15.00
N ILE A 276 -8.74 -2.40 -15.89
CA ILE A 276 -9.93 -2.68 -16.70
C ILE A 276 -9.53 -2.72 -18.16
N ASP A 277 -9.85 -3.82 -18.84
CA ASP A 277 -9.69 -3.93 -20.30
C ASP A 277 -10.90 -3.28 -21.01
N LYS A 278 -10.67 -2.16 -21.69
CA LYS A 278 -11.69 -1.39 -22.41
C LYS A 278 -12.44 -2.20 -23.50
N LYS A 279 -11.79 -3.22 -24.08
CA LYS A 279 -12.41 -4.00 -25.15
C LYS A 279 -13.35 -5.08 -24.63
N THR A 280 -12.96 -5.71 -23.53
CA THR A 280 -13.69 -6.85 -22.97
C THR A 280 -14.53 -6.46 -21.76
N ASN A 281 -14.37 -5.26 -21.24
CA ASN A 281 -14.94 -4.77 -19.98
C ASN A 281 -14.60 -5.67 -18.77
N LYS A 282 -13.52 -6.44 -18.86
CA LYS A 282 -13.06 -7.28 -17.74
C LYS A 282 -12.33 -6.43 -16.72
N ILE A 283 -12.72 -6.59 -15.46
CA ILE A 283 -12.13 -5.92 -14.31
C ILE A 283 -11.17 -6.91 -13.64
N TYR A 284 -9.96 -6.46 -13.36
CA TYR A 284 -8.96 -7.24 -12.63
C TYR A 284 -8.46 -6.44 -11.43
N LEU A 285 -8.52 -7.02 -10.23
CA LEU A 285 -7.87 -6.44 -9.07
C LEU A 285 -6.36 -6.54 -9.24
N ASN A 286 -5.67 -5.41 -9.17
CA ASN A 286 -4.21 -5.32 -9.31
C ASN A 286 -3.52 -5.45 -7.96
N GLU A 287 -3.78 -4.51 -7.05
CA GLU A 287 -3.18 -4.52 -5.71
C GLU A 287 -4.06 -3.83 -4.67
N VAL A 288 -3.77 -4.09 -3.41
CA VAL A 288 -4.42 -3.48 -2.24
C VAL A 288 -3.37 -2.74 -1.41
N ASN A 289 -3.64 -1.47 -1.13
CA ASN A 289 -2.80 -0.61 -0.32
C ASN A 289 -3.48 -0.40 1.04
N THR A 290 -2.93 -1.01 2.09
CA THR A 290 -3.52 -0.97 3.44
C THR A 290 -3.26 0.34 4.19
N ILE A 291 -2.30 1.15 3.72
CA ILE A 291 -2.06 2.52 4.17
C ILE A 291 -1.90 3.37 2.90
N PRO A 292 -2.99 3.78 2.25
CA PRO A 292 -2.90 4.51 0.99
C PRO A 292 -2.32 5.91 1.18
N GLY A 293 -1.62 6.40 0.15
CA GLY A 293 -1.08 7.76 0.12
C GLY A 293 -2.16 8.80 0.44
N SER A 294 -1.85 9.71 1.37
CA SER A 294 -2.78 10.72 1.90
C SER A 294 -4.11 10.13 2.40
N LEU A 295 -4.14 8.85 2.80
CA LEU A 295 -5.33 8.10 3.20
C LEU A 295 -6.44 8.11 2.13
N SER A 296 -6.11 8.37 0.88
CA SER A 296 -7.04 8.53 -0.25
C SER A 296 -8.18 9.51 0.02
N PHE A 297 -7.95 10.55 0.85
CA PHE A 297 -9.00 11.45 1.36
C PHE A 297 -9.80 12.12 0.23
N TYR A 298 -9.15 12.43 -0.88
CA TYR A 298 -9.76 13.09 -2.04
C TYR A 298 -10.87 12.25 -2.70
N LEU A 299 -10.80 10.92 -2.61
CA LEU A 299 -11.86 10.02 -3.09
C LEU A 299 -13.12 10.13 -2.22
N TRP A 300 -12.92 10.36 -0.95
CA TRP A 300 -13.98 10.53 0.05
C TRP A 300 -14.62 11.92 -0.05
N GLU A 301 -13.80 12.96 -0.19
CA GLU A 301 -14.29 14.34 -0.38
C GLU A 301 -15.15 14.47 -1.66
N ALA A 302 -14.77 13.79 -2.75
CA ALA A 302 -15.56 13.75 -3.97
C ALA A 302 -16.97 13.11 -3.76
N GLY A 303 -17.08 12.16 -2.84
CA GLY A 303 -18.35 11.55 -2.40
C GLY A 303 -19.05 12.30 -1.28
N GLY A 304 -18.56 13.50 -0.90
CA GLY A 304 -19.18 14.35 0.12
C GLY A 304 -18.77 14.06 1.57
N LYS A 305 -17.76 13.18 1.80
CA LYS A 305 -17.22 12.91 3.14
C LYS A 305 -15.96 13.73 3.38
N PRO A 306 -16.00 14.79 4.21
CA PRO A 306 -14.84 15.62 4.51
C PRO A 306 -13.71 14.84 5.20
N TYR A 307 -12.46 15.27 4.98
CA TYR A 307 -11.28 14.61 5.57
C TYR A 307 -11.34 14.48 7.10
N LYS A 308 -11.88 15.50 7.78
CA LYS A 308 -12.09 15.46 9.24
C LYS A 308 -13.02 14.31 9.66
N GLU A 309 -14.08 14.08 8.91
CA GLU A 309 -15.05 13.00 9.18
C GLU A 309 -14.39 11.63 8.95
N LEU A 310 -13.67 11.49 7.83
CA LEU A 310 -12.88 10.30 7.52
C LEU A 310 -11.93 9.93 8.68
N LEU A 311 -11.15 10.88 9.17
CA LEU A 311 -10.23 10.65 10.29
C LEU A 311 -10.98 10.29 11.59
N THR A 312 -12.12 10.94 11.86
CA THR A 312 -12.93 10.66 13.05
C THR A 312 -13.48 9.24 13.03
N GLU A 313 -13.95 8.76 11.87
CA GLU A 313 -14.43 7.40 11.71
C GLU A 313 -13.29 6.38 11.85
N MET A 314 -12.13 6.63 11.24
CA MET A 314 -10.96 5.77 11.36
C MET A 314 -10.54 5.61 12.83
N ILE A 315 -10.45 6.70 13.58
CA ILE A 315 -10.13 6.70 15.03
C ILE A 315 -11.18 5.90 15.80
N SER A 316 -12.46 6.15 15.52
CA SER A 316 -13.57 5.43 16.16
C SER A 316 -13.51 3.91 15.92
N LEU A 317 -13.17 3.50 14.69
CA LEU A 317 -12.97 2.08 14.32
C LEU A 317 -11.81 1.45 15.10
N GLY A 318 -10.69 2.15 15.23
CA GLY A 318 -9.53 1.70 16.01
C GLY A 318 -9.90 1.48 17.49
N ILE A 319 -10.56 2.44 18.11
CA ILE A 319 -11.01 2.36 19.50
C ILE A 319 -12.03 1.21 19.69
N LYS A 320 -13.01 1.08 18.80
CA LYS A 320 -14.00 -0.01 18.86
C LYS A 320 -13.34 -1.38 18.73
N THR A 321 -12.37 -1.51 17.85
CA THR A 321 -11.61 -2.76 17.64
C THR A 321 -10.82 -3.13 18.90
N TYR A 322 -10.14 -2.17 19.52
CA TYR A 322 -9.42 -2.37 20.76
C TYR A 322 -10.34 -2.81 21.90
N LYS A 323 -11.44 -2.08 22.13
CA LYS A 323 -12.42 -2.44 23.18
C LYS A 323 -12.97 -3.85 23.02
N ARG A 324 -13.27 -4.25 21.77
CA ARG A 324 -13.76 -5.60 21.47
C ARG A 324 -12.72 -6.68 21.77
N LYS A 325 -11.43 -6.43 21.48
CA LYS A 325 -10.34 -7.37 21.80
C LYS A 325 -10.15 -7.52 23.31
N LYS A 326 -10.25 -6.43 24.06
CA LYS A 326 -10.11 -6.42 25.54
C LYS A 326 -11.25 -7.15 26.24
N ASN A 327 -12.43 -7.25 25.63
CA ASN A 327 -13.62 -7.90 26.21
C ASN A 327 -13.77 -9.39 25.81
N LYS A 328 -12.84 -9.93 25.03
CA LYS A 328 -12.73 -11.36 24.68
C LYS A 328 -11.71 -12.05 25.57
#